data_8edd12a374986d40a77ff3a06044db10
#
_entry.id   8edd12a374986d40a77ff3a06044db10
#
_cell.length_a   1.000
_cell.length_b   1.000
_cell.length_c   1.000
_cell.angle_alpha   90.00
_cell.angle_beta   90.00
_cell.angle_gamma   90.00
#
_symmetry.space_group_name_H-M   'P 1'
#
loop_
_entity.id
_entity.type
_entity.pdbx_description
1 polymer ?
#
loop_
_entity_poly.entity_id
_entity_poly.type
_entity_poly.pdbx_seq_one_letter_code
_entity_poly.pdbx_strand_id
1 'polypeptide(L)'
;YSLMLGGILLCLFSCAKEDEFEMPTLVLSENSITFDKGVSERNISVTTNQASWIASSPQEGDWLSLVQDGNVLKVKATENKMGSERTSYVLVNANGASGKIAVTQSAADVTLDVAPDAIYLPQTGGEKTVDITTNSSVYDVTTSEEVSWLKIVKGEEEIKLIAERNDTYQKREVKLYAKSGSVIREIVVSQSGIQRYILPIYPGVPQDEHKIMDFELGRGSFLREYQTAMPAYGLEETYTFITPSPIFTLIQYCSSDGVTPSQIISIGDGRKAVDAVKDKAFDKFLTDNGYVRSNSQSDRE
;
A
#
# COMPACT_ATOMS: atom_id res chain seq x y z
N TYR A 1 16.45 -118.26 21.86
CA TYR A 1 15.17 -117.66 21.48
C TYR A 1 15.18 -116.17 21.84
N SER A 2 15.18 -115.36 20.85
CA SER A 2 15.23 -113.91 20.95
C SER A 2 13.86 -113.30 20.57
N LEU A 3 13.25 -112.59 21.49
CA LEU A 3 12.00 -111.85 21.23
C LEU A 3 12.39 -110.42 20.94
N MET A 4 12.13 -109.96 19.72
CA MET A 4 12.19 -108.56 19.35
C MET A 4 10.87 -107.87 19.77
N LEU A 5 10.99 -106.81 20.56
CA LEU A 5 9.87 -105.95 20.94
C LEU A 5 9.98 -104.65 20.08
N GLY A 6 9.11 -104.54 19.11
CA GLY A 6 9.06 -103.41 18.26
C GLY A 6 8.33 -102.25 18.94
N GLY A 7 9.03 -101.16 19.23
CA GLY A 7 8.45 -99.92 19.73
C GLY A 7 7.95 -99.11 18.58
N ILE A 8 6.62 -98.83 18.53
CA ILE A 8 5.99 -97.88 17.62
C ILE A 8 6.14 -96.45 18.22
N LEU A 9 7.00 -95.67 17.57
CA LEU A 9 7.17 -94.23 17.87
C LEU A 9 6.06 -93.47 17.18
N LEU A 10 5.03 -92.98 17.95
CA LEU A 10 3.96 -92.06 17.47
C LEU A 10 4.55 -90.67 17.41
N CYS A 11 4.91 -90.23 16.22
CA CYS A 11 5.21 -88.84 15.98
C CYS A 11 3.88 -88.00 15.96
N LEU A 12 3.58 -87.27 17.05
CA LEU A 12 2.55 -86.26 17.04
C LEU A 12 3.06 -85.03 16.26
N PHE A 13 2.67 -84.94 14.99
CA PHE A 13 2.81 -83.70 14.26
C PHE A 13 1.83 -82.68 14.88
N SER A 14 2.35 -81.77 15.73
CA SER A 14 1.69 -80.58 16.08
C SER A 14 1.66 -79.64 14.84
N CYS A 15 0.56 -79.58 14.15
CA CYS A 15 0.31 -78.56 13.17
C CYS A 15 0.21 -77.20 13.96
N ALA A 16 1.34 -76.51 14.13
CA ALA A 16 1.32 -75.10 14.37
C ALA A 16 0.70 -74.49 13.13
N LYS A 17 -0.43 -73.76 13.29
CA LYS A 17 -0.92 -72.86 12.29
C LYS A 17 0.23 -71.87 12.03
N GLU A 18 0.89 -71.98 10.87
CA GLU A 18 1.70 -70.88 10.39
C GLU A 18 0.72 -69.66 10.27
N ASP A 19 0.91 -68.65 11.10
CA ASP A 19 0.27 -67.39 10.89
C ASP A 19 0.72 -66.91 9.51
N GLU A 20 -0.18 -66.98 8.54
CA GLU A 20 0.05 -66.54 7.17
C GLU A 20 0.34 -65.06 7.26
N PHE A 21 1.58 -64.62 7.01
CA PHE A 21 1.98 -63.22 7.05
C PHE A 21 1.29 -62.51 5.89
N GLU A 22 0.14 -61.87 6.22
CA GLU A 22 -0.55 -61.01 5.26
C GLU A 22 0.20 -59.70 5.10
N MET A 23 0.62 -59.41 3.86
CA MET A 23 1.21 -58.10 3.53
C MET A 23 0.27 -56.99 3.89
N PRO A 24 0.74 -55.89 4.53
CA PRO A 24 -0.08 -54.75 4.81
C PRO A 24 -0.67 -54.15 3.53
N THR A 25 -1.96 -53.86 3.53
CA THR A 25 -2.66 -53.22 2.41
C THR A 25 -3.28 -51.93 2.88
N LEU A 26 -3.33 -50.93 1.98
CA LEU A 26 -3.96 -49.66 2.22
C LEU A 26 -4.60 -49.15 0.90
N VAL A 27 -5.87 -48.85 0.93
CA VAL A 27 -6.64 -48.26 -0.16
C VAL A 27 -7.32 -47.00 0.34
N LEU A 28 -7.13 -45.92 -0.36
CA LEU A 28 -7.78 -44.64 -0.11
C LEU A 28 -8.86 -44.39 -1.19
N SER A 29 -10.01 -43.86 -0.79
CA SER A 29 -11.10 -43.58 -1.76
C SER A 29 -10.73 -42.46 -2.74
N GLU A 30 -9.82 -41.57 -2.36
CA GLU A 30 -9.32 -40.45 -3.18
C GLU A 30 -7.80 -40.31 -2.92
N ASN A 31 -7.05 -39.90 -3.94
CA ASN A 31 -5.61 -39.58 -3.83
C ASN A 31 -5.33 -38.09 -4.07
N SER A 32 -6.35 -37.31 -4.32
CA SER A 32 -6.28 -35.86 -4.43
C SER A 32 -7.57 -35.19 -3.96
N ILE A 33 -7.44 -34.04 -3.32
CA ILE A 33 -8.54 -33.20 -2.84
C ILE A 33 -8.31 -31.79 -3.39
N THR A 34 -9.35 -31.21 -3.96
CA THR A 34 -9.39 -29.80 -4.30
C THR A 34 -10.49 -29.14 -3.48
N PHE A 35 -10.11 -28.14 -2.69
CA PHE A 35 -11.01 -27.31 -1.91
C PHE A 35 -11.20 -25.94 -2.59
N ASP A 36 -12.39 -25.37 -2.45
CA ASP A 36 -12.61 -23.95 -2.71
C ASP A 36 -11.90 -23.09 -1.66
N LYS A 37 -11.86 -21.76 -1.89
CA LYS A 37 -11.23 -20.80 -0.97
C LYS A 37 -11.83 -20.76 0.44
N GLY A 38 -13.09 -21.13 0.62
CA GLY A 38 -13.79 -21.13 1.92
C GLY A 38 -13.37 -22.28 2.83
N VAL A 39 -13.92 -22.28 4.05
CA VAL A 39 -13.80 -23.41 4.98
C VAL A 39 -14.42 -24.65 4.34
N SER A 40 -13.68 -25.73 4.28
CA SER A 40 -14.07 -26.94 3.56
C SER A 40 -13.69 -28.20 4.32
N GLU A 41 -14.43 -29.28 4.09
CA GLU A 41 -14.17 -30.60 4.66
C GLU A 41 -14.36 -31.68 3.58
N ARG A 42 -13.50 -32.71 3.59
CA ARG A 42 -13.59 -33.89 2.73
C ARG A 42 -13.41 -35.16 3.60
N ASN A 43 -14.27 -36.12 3.37
CA ASN A 43 -14.19 -37.43 4.01
C ASN A 43 -13.55 -38.43 3.05
N ILE A 44 -12.47 -39.06 3.48
CA ILE A 44 -11.72 -40.08 2.73
C ILE A 44 -11.91 -41.42 3.41
N SER A 45 -12.44 -42.42 2.71
CA SER A 45 -12.50 -43.79 3.23
C SER A 45 -11.14 -44.42 3.18
N VAL A 46 -10.72 -45.03 4.30
CA VAL A 46 -9.46 -45.74 4.46
C VAL A 46 -9.77 -47.24 4.65
N THR A 47 -9.34 -48.04 3.72
CA THR A 47 -9.49 -49.52 3.79
C THR A 47 -8.13 -50.13 3.97
N THR A 48 -7.96 -50.92 5.02
CA THR A 48 -6.71 -51.63 5.35
C THR A 48 -6.99 -52.97 6.00
N ASN A 49 -6.11 -53.95 5.85
CA ASN A 49 -6.11 -55.22 6.63
C ASN A 49 -5.41 -55.07 7.96
N GLN A 50 -4.91 -53.88 8.31
CA GLN A 50 -4.22 -53.64 9.56
C GLN A 50 -5.20 -53.17 10.66
N ALA A 51 -4.87 -53.43 11.92
CA ALA A 51 -5.68 -53.09 13.08
C ALA A 51 -5.80 -51.56 13.30
N SER A 52 -4.85 -50.78 12.82
CA SER A 52 -4.84 -49.31 12.93
C SER A 52 -4.07 -48.67 11.78
N TRP A 53 -4.34 -47.39 11.59
CA TRP A 53 -3.63 -46.56 10.64
C TRP A 53 -3.47 -45.16 11.26
N ILE A 54 -2.55 -44.35 10.74
CA ILE A 54 -2.29 -42.97 11.14
C ILE A 54 -2.27 -42.08 9.91
N ALA A 55 -2.68 -40.81 10.09
CA ALA A 55 -2.53 -39.80 9.06
C ALA A 55 -1.72 -38.63 9.60
N SER A 56 -0.98 -37.95 8.74
CA SER A 56 -0.19 -36.77 9.08
C SER A 56 -0.09 -35.83 7.87
N SER A 57 0.10 -34.55 8.13
CA SER A 57 0.35 -33.54 7.10
C SER A 57 1.37 -32.51 7.59
N PRO A 58 2.28 -31.99 6.74
CA PRO A 58 3.19 -30.93 7.13
C PRO A 58 2.49 -29.61 7.44
N GLN A 59 1.22 -29.46 7.05
CA GLN A 59 0.38 -28.28 7.32
C GLN A 59 -0.71 -28.54 8.37
N GLU A 60 -0.56 -29.64 9.14
CA GLU A 60 -1.48 -29.94 10.24
C GLU A 60 -1.29 -28.93 11.39
N GLY A 61 -2.39 -28.36 11.85
CA GLY A 61 -2.37 -27.27 12.86
C GLY A 61 -2.17 -25.87 12.28
N ASP A 62 -1.83 -25.74 11.01
CA ASP A 62 -1.82 -24.47 10.28
C ASP A 62 -3.16 -24.29 9.55
N TRP A 63 -3.26 -24.69 8.31
CA TRP A 63 -4.50 -24.55 7.54
C TRP A 63 -5.24 -25.87 7.29
N LEU A 64 -4.59 -27.00 7.55
CA LEU A 64 -5.21 -28.33 7.53
C LEU A 64 -5.39 -28.87 8.94
N SER A 65 -6.48 -29.58 9.16
CA SER A 65 -6.66 -30.45 10.33
C SER A 65 -7.18 -31.81 9.91
N LEU A 66 -6.68 -32.85 10.59
CA LEU A 66 -6.97 -34.24 10.31
C LEU A 66 -7.73 -34.82 11.49
N VAL A 67 -8.85 -35.47 11.23
CA VAL A 67 -9.62 -36.17 12.25
C VAL A 67 -9.89 -37.61 11.77
N GLN A 68 -9.42 -38.57 12.52
CA GLN A 68 -9.70 -39.98 12.29
C GLN A 68 -11.00 -40.37 12.99
N ASP A 69 -11.92 -40.95 12.23
CA ASP A 69 -13.22 -41.45 12.74
C ASP A 69 -13.46 -42.87 12.18
N GLY A 70 -12.99 -43.88 12.92
CA GLY A 70 -13.01 -45.27 12.46
C GLY A 70 -12.17 -45.42 11.17
N ASN A 71 -12.84 -45.80 10.09
CA ASN A 71 -12.24 -46.01 8.78
C ASN A 71 -12.40 -44.76 7.86
N VAL A 72 -12.71 -43.58 8.43
CA VAL A 72 -12.84 -42.36 7.69
C VAL A 72 -11.81 -41.35 8.19
N LEU A 73 -11.05 -40.77 7.26
CA LEU A 73 -10.21 -39.62 7.49
C LEU A 73 -10.97 -38.37 7.05
N LYS A 74 -11.27 -37.48 8.00
CA LYS A 74 -11.84 -36.14 7.73
C LYS A 74 -10.69 -35.17 7.58
N VAL A 75 -10.53 -34.61 6.38
CA VAL A 75 -9.56 -33.58 6.06
C VAL A 75 -10.31 -32.25 6.01
N LYS A 76 -9.94 -31.31 6.90
CA LYS A 76 -10.55 -29.98 6.98
C LYS A 76 -9.55 -28.93 6.60
N ALA A 77 -9.99 -27.91 5.84
CA ALA A 77 -9.21 -26.76 5.48
C ALA A 77 -9.86 -25.47 6.03
N THR A 78 -9.07 -24.59 6.61
CA THR A 78 -9.51 -23.23 6.97
C THR A 78 -9.67 -22.40 5.70
N GLU A 79 -10.31 -21.21 5.81
CA GLU A 79 -10.42 -20.28 4.70
C GLU A 79 -9.04 -19.82 4.17
N ASN A 80 -8.86 -19.84 2.86
CA ASN A 80 -7.70 -19.23 2.21
C ASN A 80 -8.02 -17.77 1.87
N LYS A 81 -7.43 -16.83 2.61
CA LYS A 81 -7.59 -15.39 2.41
C LYS A 81 -6.55 -14.79 1.46
N MET A 82 -5.56 -15.59 1.05
CA MET A 82 -4.48 -15.14 0.18
C MET A 82 -4.91 -15.17 -1.29
N GLY A 83 -4.43 -14.23 -2.06
CA GLY A 83 -4.63 -14.17 -3.51
C GLY A 83 -3.83 -15.23 -4.29
N SER A 84 -3.33 -16.26 -3.63
CA SER A 84 -2.60 -17.40 -4.19
C SER A 84 -3.17 -18.73 -3.72
N GLU A 85 -3.16 -19.72 -4.62
CA GLU A 85 -3.45 -21.10 -4.29
C GLU A 85 -2.45 -21.64 -3.28
N ARG A 86 -2.89 -22.51 -2.39
CA ARG A 86 -2.02 -23.23 -1.46
C ARG A 86 -2.16 -24.73 -1.63
N THR A 87 -1.05 -25.42 -1.48
CA THR A 87 -0.96 -26.86 -1.68
C THR A 87 -0.29 -27.54 -0.50
N SER A 88 -0.66 -28.81 -0.26
CA SER A 88 -0.05 -29.68 0.73
C SER A 88 -0.33 -31.13 0.37
N TYR A 89 -0.07 -32.03 1.29
CA TYR A 89 -0.43 -33.44 1.18
C TYR A 89 -0.73 -34.05 2.54
N VAL A 90 -1.48 -35.14 2.52
CA VAL A 90 -1.70 -36.02 3.67
C VAL A 90 -1.05 -37.37 3.38
N LEU A 91 -0.25 -37.84 4.33
CA LEU A 91 0.30 -39.21 4.33
C LEU A 91 -0.56 -40.06 5.25
N VAL A 92 -0.99 -41.22 4.74
CA VAL A 92 -1.68 -42.26 5.53
C VAL A 92 -0.80 -43.46 5.57
N ASN A 93 -0.58 -44.03 6.75
CA ASN A 93 0.24 -45.20 6.96
C ASN A 93 -0.50 -46.26 7.80
N ALA A 94 -0.46 -47.52 7.35
CA ALA A 94 -1.05 -48.67 8.02
C ALA A 94 0.03 -49.76 8.08
N ASN A 95 0.87 -49.75 9.14
CA ASN A 95 1.88 -50.73 9.45
C ASN A 95 2.79 -51.13 8.24
N GLY A 96 3.25 -50.12 7.49
CA GLY A 96 4.14 -50.31 6.33
C GLY A 96 3.48 -50.10 4.96
N ALA A 97 2.15 -50.26 4.83
CA ALA A 97 1.45 -49.81 3.66
C ALA A 97 1.19 -48.28 3.80
N SER A 98 1.50 -47.51 2.74
CA SER A 98 1.35 -46.06 2.77
C SER A 98 0.59 -45.52 1.55
N GLY A 99 -0.14 -44.46 1.73
CA GLY A 99 -0.84 -43.69 0.69
C GLY A 99 -0.65 -42.19 0.87
N LYS A 100 -0.67 -41.46 -0.24
CA LYS A 100 -0.54 -40.01 -0.26
C LYS A 100 -1.79 -39.39 -0.90
N ILE A 101 -2.32 -38.37 -0.26
CA ILE A 101 -3.43 -37.55 -0.78
C ILE A 101 -2.86 -36.17 -1.05
N ALA A 102 -2.87 -35.72 -2.30
CA ALA A 102 -2.54 -34.34 -2.65
C ALA A 102 -3.70 -33.43 -2.24
N VAL A 103 -3.41 -32.29 -1.64
CA VAL A 103 -4.43 -31.32 -1.22
C VAL A 103 -4.10 -29.97 -1.84
N THR A 104 -5.09 -29.40 -2.54
CA THR A 104 -5.02 -28.10 -3.14
C THR A 104 -6.19 -27.27 -2.65
N GLN A 105 -5.97 -25.99 -2.32
CA GLN A 105 -7.06 -25.07 -2.01
C GLN A 105 -6.93 -23.80 -2.86
N SER A 106 -8.04 -23.42 -3.52
CA SER A 106 -8.12 -22.27 -4.41
C SER A 106 -7.75 -20.98 -3.70
N ALA A 107 -7.20 -20.03 -4.45
CA ALA A 107 -6.93 -18.67 -4.01
C ALA A 107 -8.21 -17.88 -3.67
N ALA A 108 -8.11 -16.93 -2.76
CA ALA A 108 -9.09 -15.86 -2.64
C ALA A 108 -9.04 -14.92 -3.85
N ASP A 109 -10.09 -14.13 -4.05
CA ASP A 109 -10.05 -13.06 -5.03
C ASP A 109 -8.97 -12.05 -4.61
N VAL A 110 -8.17 -11.61 -5.57
CA VAL A 110 -7.12 -10.62 -5.30
C VAL A 110 -7.76 -9.29 -4.91
N THR A 111 -7.26 -8.69 -3.85
CA THR A 111 -7.58 -7.33 -3.42
C THR A 111 -6.35 -6.45 -3.54
N LEU A 112 -6.56 -5.18 -3.85
CA LEU A 112 -5.51 -4.17 -3.90
C LEU A 112 -6.13 -2.83 -3.54
N ASP A 113 -5.57 -2.15 -2.55
CA ASP A 113 -5.92 -0.78 -2.18
C ASP A 113 -4.66 0.07 -2.10
N VAL A 114 -4.81 1.37 -2.37
CA VAL A 114 -3.74 2.36 -2.36
C VAL A 114 -4.20 3.59 -1.56
N ALA A 115 -3.35 4.13 -0.72
CA ALA A 115 -3.66 5.31 0.07
C ALA A 115 -2.43 6.18 0.32
N PRO A 116 -2.50 7.49 -0.01
CA PRO A 116 -3.55 8.16 -0.77
C PRO A 116 -3.48 7.85 -2.27
N ASP A 117 -4.59 8.04 -2.98
CA ASP A 117 -4.68 7.88 -4.44
C ASP A 117 -4.37 9.16 -5.23
N ALA A 118 -4.17 10.28 -4.52
CA ALA A 118 -3.75 11.56 -5.09
C ALA A 118 -2.59 12.16 -4.27
N ILE A 119 -1.50 12.46 -4.95
CA ILE A 119 -0.28 13.01 -4.35
C ILE A 119 0.00 14.40 -4.92
N TYR A 120 0.18 15.34 -4.00
CA TYR A 120 0.66 16.67 -4.30
C TYR A 120 2.10 16.87 -3.84
N LEU A 121 2.95 17.29 -4.75
CA LEU A 121 4.34 17.63 -4.48
C LEU A 121 4.56 19.13 -4.71
N PRO A 122 5.32 19.80 -3.85
CA PRO A 122 5.66 21.20 -4.04
C PRO A 122 6.60 21.37 -5.24
N GLN A 123 6.73 22.59 -5.71
CA GLN A 123 7.65 22.96 -6.79
C GLN A 123 9.10 22.56 -6.49
N THR A 124 9.51 22.65 -5.22
CA THR A 124 10.86 22.30 -4.77
C THR A 124 11.19 20.82 -4.87
N GLY A 125 10.20 19.97 -5.18
CA GLY A 125 10.36 18.53 -5.12
C GLY A 125 10.17 18.00 -3.71
N GLY A 126 10.63 16.79 -3.50
CA GLY A 126 10.55 16.11 -2.20
C GLY A 126 10.09 14.68 -2.31
N GLU A 127 9.78 14.09 -1.17
CA GLU A 127 9.41 12.68 -1.04
C GLU A 127 8.00 12.54 -0.48
N LYS A 128 7.25 11.58 -1.01
CA LYS A 128 5.93 11.15 -0.53
C LYS A 128 5.82 9.64 -0.62
N THR A 129 5.02 9.06 0.26
CA THR A 129 4.74 7.63 0.31
C THR A 129 3.27 7.37 0.01
N VAL A 130 3.00 6.27 -0.68
CA VAL A 130 1.68 5.70 -0.91
C VAL A 130 1.68 4.30 -0.31
N ASP A 131 0.78 4.05 0.61
CA ASP A 131 0.60 2.74 1.23
C ASP A 131 -0.12 1.80 0.27
N ILE A 132 0.33 0.55 0.25
CA ILE A 132 -0.24 -0.53 -0.58
C ILE A 132 -0.75 -1.62 0.34
N THR A 133 -2.02 -1.97 0.18
CA THR A 133 -2.61 -3.12 0.87
C THR A 133 -3.12 -4.12 -0.13
N THR A 134 -2.58 -5.34 -0.10
CA THR A 134 -3.00 -6.44 -0.98
C THR A 134 -2.93 -7.79 -0.23
N ASN A 135 -3.80 -8.73 -0.61
CA ASN A 135 -3.71 -10.12 -0.15
C ASN A 135 -2.85 -11.01 -1.09
N SER A 136 -2.23 -10.42 -2.09
CA SER A 136 -1.28 -11.09 -3.00
C SER A 136 0.16 -10.89 -2.52
N SER A 137 1.02 -11.83 -2.78
CA SER A 137 2.45 -11.74 -2.48
C SER A 137 3.21 -10.79 -3.41
N VAL A 138 2.57 -10.34 -4.49
CA VAL A 138 3.20 -9.49 -5.51
C VAL A 138 2.24 -8.43 -6.04
N TYR A 139 2.78 -7.26 -6.31
CA TYR A 139 2.14 -6.23 -7.11
C TYR A 139 3.18 -5.56 -8.00
N ASP A 140 2.74 -4.85 -9.03
CA ASP A 140 3.60 -4.07 -9.92
C ASP A 140 3.12 -2.62 -9.99
N VAL A 141 4.04 -1.72 -10.36
CA VAL A 141 3.74 -0.30 -10.54
C VAL A 141 4.27 0.15 -11.89
N THR A 142 3.40 0.78 -12.66
CA THR A 142 3.74 1.37 -13.96
C THR A 142 3.27 2.82 -14.03
N THR A 143 3.83 3.60 -14.93
CA THR A 143 3.42 4.98 -15.20
C THR A 143 2.62 5.06 -16.49
N SER A 144 1.73 6.07 -16.61
CA SER A 144 0.99 6.35 -17.86
C SER A 144 1.90 6.75 -19.00
N GLU A 145 3.05 7.34 -18.69
CA GLU A 145 4.07 7.79 -19.61
C GLU A 145 5.44 7.77 -18.94
N GLU A 146 6.50 7.77 -19.72
CA GLU A 146 7.85 7.85 -19.17
C GLU A 146 8.14 9.27 -18.69
N VAL A 147 8.52 9.43 -17.44
CA VAL A 147 8.85 10.72 -16.83
C VAL A 147 10.20 10.65 -16.11
N SER A 148 11.04 11.65 -16.34
CA SER A 148 12.36 11.74 -15.71
C SER A 148 12.35 12.43 -14.35
N TRP A 149 11.32 13.20 -14.05
CA TRP A 149 11.25 14.05 -12.85
C TRP A 149 10.76 13.33 -11.58
N LEU A 150 10.23 12.12 -11.71
CA LEU A 150 9.68 11.33 -10.63
C LEU A 150 10.36 9.97 -10.58
N LYS A 151 11.12 9.73 -9.52
CA LYS A 151 11.65 8.40 -9.21
C LYS A 151 10.67 7.65 -8.35
N ILE A 152 10.36 6.43 -8.75
CA ILE A 152 9.46 5.51 -8.05
C ILE A 152 10.30 4.39 -7.43
N VAL A 153 10.16 4.20 -6.13
CA VAL A 153 10.79 3.10 -5.40
C VAL A 153 9.70 2.24 -4.82
N LYS A 154 9.58 1.02 -5.34
CA LYS A 154 8.61 0.03 -4.89
C LYS A 154 9.16 -0.68 -3.65
N GLY A 155 8.37 -0.70 -2.57
CA GLY A 155 8.55 -1.52 -1.37
C GLY A 155 7.63 -2.75 -1.37
N GLU A 156 7.46 -3.40 -0.24
CA GLU A 156 6.52 -4.51 -0.07
C GLU A 156 5.09 -4.02 0.15
N GLU A 157 4.91 -3.03 1.03
CA GLU A 157 3.62 -2.45 1.43
C GLU A 157 3.53 -0.95 1.14
N GLU A 158 4.51 -0.38 0.43
CA GLU A 158 4.56 1.05 0.10
C GLU A 158 5.19 1.33 -1.25
N ILE A 159 4.83 2.47 -1.83
CA ILE A 159 5.51 3.07 -2.96
C ILE A 159 6.06 4.42 -2.50
N LYS A 160 7.37 4.60 -2.59
CA LYS A 160 8.02 5.87 -2.30
C LYS A 160 8.20 6.65 -3.60
N LEU A 161 7.73 7.88 -3.61
CA LEU A 161 7.76 8.82 -4.73
C LEU A 161 8.75 9.94 -4.41
N ILE A 162 9.78 10.09 -5.22
CA ILE A 162 10.82 11.11 -5.04
C ILE A 162 10.80 11.99 -6.27
N ALA A 163 10.38 13.24 -6.11
CA ALA A 163 10.30 14.20 -7.19
C ALA A 163 11.47 15.19 -7.17
N GLU A 164 12.03 15.43 -8.32
CA GLU A 164 12.97 16.53 -8.52
C GLU A 164 12.25 17.88 -8.53
N ARG A 165 13.02 18.96 -8.34
CA ARG A 165 12.51 20.31 -8.45
C ARG A 165 11.88 20.55 -9.84
N ASN A 166 10.76 21.26 -9.87
CA ASN A 166 10.14 21.69 -11.12
C ASN A 166 10.57 23.14 -11.43
N ASP A 167 11.50 23.29 -12.36
CA ASP A 167 12.02 24.59 -12.76
C ASP A 167 11.17 25.28 -13.85
N THR A 168 9.98 24.77 -14.12
CA THR A 168 9.03 25.35 -15.08
C THR A 168 7.88 26.06 -14.37
N TYR A 169 7.18 26.92 -15.10
CA TYR A 169 5.94 27.56 -14.61
C TYR A 169 4.70 26.68 -14.73
N GLN A 170 4.85 25.51 -15.33
CA GLN A 170 3.73 24.61 -15.57
C GLN A 170 3.65 23.54 -14.46
N LYS A 171 2.43 23.30 -13.98
CA LYS A 171 2.11 22.09 -13.22
C LYS A 171 2.44 20.90 -14.10
N ARG A 172 3.02 19.85 -13.54
CA ARG A 172 3.20 18.56 -14.20
C ARG A 172 2.47 17.47 -13.44
N GLU A 173 2.05 16.47 -14.18
CA GLU A 173 1.23 15.38 -13.64
C GLU A 173 1.58 14.08 -14.35
N VAL A 174 1.50 12.98 -13.63
CA VAL A 174 1.62 11.63 -14.16
C VAL A 174 0.69 10.71 -13.38
N LYS A 175 0.13 9.72 -14.05
CA LYS A 175 -0.65 8.67 -13.42
C LYS A 175 0.23 7.44 -13.22
N LEU A 176 0.14 6.86 -12.03
CA LEU A 176 0.71 5.55 -11.75
C LEU A 176 -0.43 4.54 -11.67
N TYR A 177 -0.12 3.32 -12.06
CA TYR A 177 -1.03 2.18 -11.98
C TYR A 177 -0.37 1.11 -11.11
N ALA A 178 -0.88 0.93 -9.90
CA ALA A 178 -0.56 -0.23 -9.09
C ALA A 178 -1.44 -1.39 -9.54
N LYS A 179 -0.84 -2.56 -9.79
CA LYS A 179 -1.53 -3.75 -10.30
C LYS A 179 -1.17 -4.98 -9.49
N SER A 180 -2.18 -5.73 -9.06
CA SER A 180 -2.02 -7.05 -8.45
C SER A 180 -3.05 -8.01 -9.06
N GLY A 181 -2.59 -9.07 -9.69
CA GLY A 181 -3.44 -9.95 -10.49
C GLY A 181 -4.20 -9.18 -11.58
N SER A 182 -5.53 -9.21 -11.52
CA SER A 182 -6.42 -8.45 -12.43
C SER A 182 -6.85 -7.09 -11.87
N VAL A 183 -6.54 -6.79 -10.60
CA VAL A 183 -6.95 -5.55 -9.95
C VAL A 183 -5.94 -4.45 -10.25
N ILE A 184 -6.44 -3.27 -10.65
CA ILE A 184 -5.62 -2.09 -10.94
C ILE A 184 -6.16 -0.92 -10.11
N ARG A 185 -5.25 -0.11 -9.54
CA ARG A 185 -5.55 1.15 -8.86
C ARG A 185 -4.73 2.27 -9.50
N GLU A 186 -5.40 3.38 -9.76
CA GLU A 186 -4.77 4.59 -10.29
C GLU A 186 -4.33 5.48 -9.11
N ILE A 187 -3.15 6.08 -9.23
CA ILE A 187 -2.60 7.08 -8.31
C ILE A 187 -2.22 8.29 -9.16
N VAL A 188 -2.79 9.44 -8.85
CA VAL A 188 -2.48 10.69 -9.57
C VAL A 188 -1.38 11.43 -8.82
N VAL A 189 -0.25 11.63 -9.46
CA VAL A 189 0.87 12.40 -8.90
C VAL A 189 1.01 13.71 -9.64
N SER A 190 0.88 14.80 -8.91
CA SER A 190 1.01 16.14 -9.46
C SER A 190 2.05 16.95 -8.71
N GLN A 191 2.75 17.81 -9.44
CA GLN A 191 3.73 18.73 -8.87
C GLN A 191 3.50 20.14 -9.38
N SER A 192 3.50 21.10 -8.47
CA SER A 192 3.38 22.53 -8.81
C SER A 192 4.56 22.98 -9.66
N GLY A 193 4.30 23.93 -10.56
CA GLY A 193 5.35 24.74 -11.19
C GLY A 193 5.76 25.93 -10.32
N ILE A 194 6.75 26.68 -10.80
CA ILE A 194 7.13 27.96 -10.20
C ILE A 194 5.90 28.87 -10.23
N GLN A 195 5.51 29.39 -9.07
CA GLN A 195 4.47 30.40 -9.00
C GLN A 195 5.02 31.73 -9.53
N ARG A 196 4.77 32.02 -10.81
CA ARG A 196 5.20 33.26 -11.43
C ARG A 196 4.61 34.48 -10.70
N TYR A 197 3.32 34.38 -10.38
CA TYR A 197 2.59 35.39 -9.61
C TYR A 197 2.12 34.77 -8.32
N ILE A 198 2.09 35.55 -7.26
CA ILE A 198 1.56 35.16 -5.95
C ILE A 198 0.57 36.22 -5.48
N LEU A 199 -0.43 35.74 -4.77
CA LEU A 199 -1.36 36.60 -4.06
C LEU A 199 -1.08 36.49 -2.56
N PRO A 200 -1.26 37.57 -1.81
CA PRO A 200 -1.30 37.50 -0.36
C PRO A 200 -2.49 36.66 0.11
N ILE A 201 -2.52 36.30 1.39
CA ILE A 201 -3.75 35.77 1.99
C ILE A 201 -4.87 36.81 1.80
N TYR A 202 -6.06 36.33 1.45
CA TYR A 202 -7.16 37.24 1.06
C TYR A 202 -7.50 38.23 2.16
N PRO A 203 -7.42 39.57 1.90
CA PRO A 203 -7.75 40.58 2.88
C PRO A 203 -9.28 40.73 2.98
N GLY A 204 -9.90 40.26 3.96
CA GLY A 204 -11.36 40.34 4.16
C GLY A 204 -11.87 39.32 5.15
N VAL A 205 -11.01 38.44 5.53
CA VAL A 205 -11.22 37.54 6.67
C VAL A 205 -10.18 37.91 7.72
N PRO A 206 -10.58 38.13 8.98
CA PRO A 206 -9.63 38.38 10.05
C PRO A 206 -8.55 37.29 10.04
N GLN A 207 -7.31 37.70 9.81
CA GLN A 207 -6.17 36.80 9.73
C GLN A 207 -5.28 37.08 10.92
N ASP A 208 -5.15 36.10 11.81
CA ASP A 208 -4.16 36.16 12.88
C ASP A 208 -2.77 35.78 12.37
N GLU A 209 -1.77 36.06 13.17
CA GLU A 209 -0.37 35.71 12.90
C GLU A 209 -0.19 34.27 12.47
N HIS A 210 -0.85 33.31 13.15
CA HIS A 210 -0.72 31.90 12.87
C HIS A 210 -1.22 31.53 11.48
N LYS A 211 -2.35 32.09 11.07
CA LYS A 211 -2.91 31.87 9.73
C LYS A 211 -2.02 32.44 8.63
N ILE A 212 -1.44 33.61 8.84
CA ILE A 212 -0.49 34.20 7.90
C ILE A 212 0.75 33.32 7.79
N MET A 213 1.29 32.88 8.92
CA MET A 213 2.46 31.99 8.97
C MET A 213 2.16 30.67 8.27
N ASP A 214 1.06 30.02 8.61
CA ASP A 214 0.67 28.74 8.02
C ASP A 214 0.46 28.85 6.50
N PHE A 215 -0.18 29.93 6.04
CA PHE A 215 -0.40 30.17 4.62
C PHE A 215 0.91 30.39 3.86
N GLU A 216 1.79 31.26 4.39
CA GLU A 216 3.05 31.59 3.71
C GLU A 216 4.02 30.41 3.73
N LEU A 217 4.19 29.75 4.87
CA LEU A 217 5.04 28.56 4.97
C LEU A 217 4.49 27.41 4.12
N GLY A 218 3.17 27.20 4.13
CA GLY A 218 2.51 26.16 3.35
C GLY A 218 2.71 26.29 1.84
N ARG A 219 2.87 27.50 1.31
CA ARG A 219 3.17 27.73 -0.12
C ARG A 219 4.66 27.81 -0.47
N GLY A 220 5.55 27.63 0.53
CA GLY A 220 6.99 27.62 0.34
C GLY A 220 7.66 28.99 0.49
N SER A 221 6.95 29.99 1.03
CA SER A 221 7.58 31.21 1.52
C SER A 221 8.33 30.93 2.83
N PHE A 222 9.24 31.77 3.20
CA PHE A 222 9.90 31.73 4.52
C PHE A 222 10.01 33.11 5.13
N LEU A 223 9.80 33.20 6.45
CA LEU A 223 9.87 34.44 7.20
C LEU A 223 11.29 34.99 7.17
N ARG A 224 11.44 36.19 6.63
CA ARG A 224 12.69 36.92 6.59
C ARG A 224 12.87 37.79 7.81
N GLU A 225 11.81 38.50 8.20
CA GLU A 225 11.86 39.52 9.23
C GLU A 225 10.49 39.66 9.90
N TYR A 226 10.52 39.87 11.21
CA TYR A 226 9.37 40.23 12.01
C TYR A 226 9.70 41.48 12.80
N GLN A 227 8.84 42.49 12.73
CA GLN A 227 8.94 43.72 13.51
C GLN A 227 7.69 43.87 14.36
N THR A 228 7.87 44.02 15.67
CA THR A 228 6.79 44.29 16.61
C THR A 228 6.28 45.73 16.44
N ALA A 229 4.98 45.93 16.59
CA ALA A 229 4.39 47.25 16.59
C ALA A 229 5.00 48.13 17.67
N MET A 230 5.32 49.39 17.30
CA MET A 230 5.77 50.43 18.22
C MET A 230 4.91 51.68 18.01
N PRO A 231 3.69 51.71 18.53
CA PRO A 231 2.71 52.82 18.26
C PRO A 231 3.24 54.17 18.64
N ALA A 232 4.07 54.28 19.67
CA ALA A 232 4.69 55.54 20.09
C ALA A 232 5.58 56.17 19.01
N TYR A 233 6.05 55.38 18.06
CA TYR A 233 6.86 55.81 16.93
C TYR A 233 6.16 55.67 15.59
N GLY A 234 4.85 55.38 15.61
CA GLY A 234 4.06 55.18 14.38
C GLY A 234 4.45 53.96 13.57
N LEU A 235 5.09 52.97 14.22
CA LEU A 235 5.50 51.71 13.57
C LEU A 235 4.43 50.65 13.77
N GLU A 236 4.02 50.06 12.67
CA GLU A 236 3.08 48.94 12.65
C GLU A 236 3.81 47.62 12.86
N GLU A 237 3.08 46.60 13.29
CA GLU A 237 3.59 45.20 13.29
C GLU A 237 3.75 44.72 11.85
N THR A 238 4.88 44.14 11.53
CA THR A 238 5.14 43.66 10.17
C THR A 238 5.76 42.26 10.14
N TYR A 239 5.27 41.47 9.17
CA TYR A 239 5.80 40.15 8.81
C TYR A 239 6.27 40.22 7.36
N THR A 240 7.55 40.01 7.13
CA THR A 240 8.15 40.02 5.79
C THR A 240 8.59 38.63 5.41
N PHE A 241 8.04 38.13 4.34
CA PHE A 241 8.38 36.81 3.80
C PHE A 241 9.13 36.94 2.47
N ILE A 242 10.13 36.08 2.28
CA ILE A 242 10.68 35.78 0.96
C ILE A 242 9.78 34.72 0.33
N THR A 243 9.36 34.95 -0.90
CA THR A 243 8.38 34.12 -1.60
C THR A 243 9.03 33.25 -2.68
N PRO A 244 8.39 32.16 -3.11
CA PRO A 244 8.84 31.37 -4.21
C PRO A 244 8.66 32.04 -5.58
N SER A 245 8.01 33.20 -5.66
CA SER A 245 7.81 33.93 -6.93
C SER A 245 9.11 34.58 -7.40
N PRO A 246 9.49 34.40 -8.67
CA PRO A 246 10.65 35.11 -9.23
C PRO A 246 10.37 36.58 -9.57
N ILE A 247 9.12 37.03 -9.43
CA ILE A 247 8.66 38.38 -9.75
C ILE A 247 8.38 39.15 -8.48
N PHE A 248 7.54 38.60 -7.60
CA PHE A 248 7.24 39.16 -6.31
C PHE A 248 8.04 38.46 -5.23
N THR A 249 9.28 38.85 -5.08
CA THR A 249 10.26 38.15 -4.23
C THR A 249 10.03 38.33 -2.75
N LEU A 250 9.33 39.39 -2.36
CA LEU A 250 8.94 39.68 -0.97
C LEU A 250 7.47 39.99 -0.88
N ILE A 251 6.87 39.57 0.21
CA ILE A 251 5.54 39.98 0.62
C ILE A 251 5.61 40.45 2.07
N GLN A 252 5.00 41.59 2.36
CA GLN A 252 4.98 42.16 3.68
C GLN A 252 3.53 42.38 4.12
N TYR A 253 3.21 41.85 5.27
CA TYR A 253 1.94 42.07 5.96
C TYR A 253 2.16 43.10 7.07
N CYS A 254 1.39 44.17 7.05
CA CYS A 254 1.43 45.24 8.03
C CYS A 254 0.12 45.28 8.80
N SER A 255 0.15 45.35 10.10
CA SER A 255 -1.01 45.43 10.97
C SER A 255 -0.87 46.59 11.94
N SER A 256 -1.88 47.46 11.99
CA SER A 256 -1.94 48.55 12.95
C SER A 256 -2.56 48.14 14.28
N ASP A 257 -3.30 47.06 14.31
CA ASP A 257 -4.03 46.56 15.49
C ASP A 257 -3.46 45.22 16.00
N GLY A 258 -2.43 44.66 15.34
CA GLY A 258 -1.82 43.38 15.67
C GLY A 258 -2.69 42.17 15.33
N VAL A 259 -3.85 42.35 14.71
CA VAL A 259 -4.80 41.26 14.43
C VAL A 259 -5.13 41.15 12.94
N THR A 260 -5.30 42.29 12.26
CA THR A 260 -5.74 42.30 10.86
C THR A 260 -4.73 43.05 9.99
N PRO A 261 -4.16 42.43 8.94
CA PRO A 261 -3.30 43.14 8.03
C PRO A 261 -4.07 44.33 7.39
N SER A 262 -3.64 45.51 7.71
CA SER A 262 -4.22 46.75 7.14
C SER A 262 -3.63 47.07 5.78
N GLN A 263 -2.42 46.60 5.53
CA GLN A 263 -1.70 46.81 4.28
C GLN A 263 -0.85 45.57 3.92
N ILE A 264 -0.85 45.21 2.64
CA ILE A 264 -0.03 44.17 2.10
C ILE A 264 0.78 44.76 0.94
N ILE A 265 2.11 44.67 1.09
CA ILE A 265 3.05 45.20 0.12
C ILE A 265 3.76 44.04 -0.55
N SER A 266 3.59 43.90 -1.86
CA SER A 266 4.40 42.98 -2.66
C SER A 266 5.57 43.72 -3.26
N ILE A 267 6.78 43.33 -2.91
CA ILE A 267 8.02 43.93 -3.41
C ILE A 267 8.60 42.98 -4.43
N GLY A 268 8.71 43.42 -5.67
CA GLY A 268 9.31 42.67 -6.76
C GLY A 268 10.70 43.18 -7.16
N ASP A 269 11.39 42.42 -8.01
CA ASP A 269 12.55 42.90 -8.75
C ASP A 269 12.05 43.98 -9.73
N GLY A 270 12.28 45.22 -9.41
CA GLY A 270 11.71 46.46 -9.97
C GLY A 270 11.24 46.37 -11.43
N ARG A 271 12.11 46.09 -12.40
CA ARG A 271 11.72 45.98 -13.81
C ARG A 271 10.78 44.79 -14.08
N LYS A 272 11.01 43.65 -13.48
CA LYS A 272 10.15 42.46 -13.65
C LYS A 272 8.75 42.66 -13.07
N ALA A 273 8.64 43.36 -11.95
CA ALA A 273 7.33 43.68 -11.35
C ALA A 273 6.53 44.65 -12.22
N VAL A 274 7.16 45.70 -12.78
CA VAL A 274 6.54 46.62 -13.71
C VAL A 274 6.08 45.93 -14.99
N ASP A 275 6.93 45.06 -15.55
CA ASP A 275 6.58 44.28 -16.75
C ASP A 275 5.44 43.29 -16.47
N ALA A 276 5.41 42.71 -15.28
CA ALA A 276 4.34 41.79 -14.87
C ALA A 276 2.99 42.50 -14.74
N VAL A 277 2.95 43.73 -14.18
CA VAL A 277 1.70 44.50 -14.06
C VAL A 277 1.14 44.86 -15.43
N LYS A 278 1.98 44.96 -16.46
CA LYS A 278 1.57 45.22 -17.85
C LYS A 278 1.22 43.95 -18.62
N ASP A 279 1.48 42.79 -18.06
CA ASP A 279 1.25 41.50 -18.71
C ASP A 279 -0.22 41.07 -18.58
N LYS A 280 -0.87 40.77 -19.69
CA LYS A 280 -2.22 40.21 -19.72
C LYS A 280 -2.37 38.94 -18.92
N ALA A 281 -1.27 38.15 -18.78
CA ALA A 281 -1.27 36.95 -17.97
C ALA A 281 -1.40 37.26 -16.47
N PHE A 282 -0.89 38.40 -16.01
CA PHE A 282 -1.08 38.83 -14.62
C PHE A 282 -2.53 39.32 -14.39
N ASP A 283 -3.08 40.06 -15.32
CA ASP A 283 -4.50 40.46 -15.24
C ASP A 283 -5.42 39.24 -15.21
N LYS A 284 -5.15 38.27 -16.07
CA LYS A 284 -5.90 36.99 -16.05
C LYS A 284 -5.75 36.26 -14.72
N PHE A 285 -4.53 36.15 -14.19
CA PHE A 285 -4.27 35.54 -12.91
C PHE A 285 -5.04 36.23 -11.78
N LEU A 286 -5.07 37.57 -11.74
CA LEU A 286 -5.85 38.33 -10.76
C LEU A 286 -7.34 38.01 -10.89
N THR A 287 -7.88 38.06 -12.11
CA THR A 287 -9.30 37.83 -12.39
C THR A 287 -9.72 36.41 -12.02
N ASP A 288 -8.92 35.43 -12.39
CA ASP A 288 -9.16 34.00 -12.07
C ASP A 288 -9.20 33.77 -10.53
N ASN A 289 -8.56 34.63 -9.75
CA ASN A 289 -8.53 34.58 -8.30
C ASN A 289 -9.51 35.60 -7.62
N GLY A 290 -10.45 36.14 -8.37
CA GLY A 290 -11.53 36.99 -7.84
C GLY A 290 -11.14 38.45 -7.59
N TYR A 291 -9.98 38.88 -8.07
CA TYR A 291 -9.56 40.29 -7.96
C TYR A 291 -10.10 41.09 -9.13
N VAL A 292 -10.61 42.30 -8.83
CA VAL A 292 -11.07 43.25 -9.84
C VAL A 292 -10.13 44.44 -9.86
N ARG A 293 -9.64 44.81 -11.04
CA ARG A 293 -8.81 45.99 -11.19
C ARG A 293 -9.64 47.24 -10.86
N SER A 294 -9.22 47.98 -9.85
CA SER A 294 -9.82 49.28 -9.55
C SER A 294 -9.32 50.33 -10.56
N ASN A 295 -10.23 50.99 -11.27
CA ASN A 295 -9.92 52.07 -12.21
C ASN A 295 -9.57 53.39 -11.50
N SER A 296 -9.33 53.39 -10.20
CA SER A 296 -9.19 54.59 -9.40
C SER A 296 -7.76 55.01 -9.12
N GLN A 297 -6.84 54.87 -10.06
CA GLN A 297 -5.61 55.68 -9.96
C GLN A 297 -5.10 56.04 -11.34
N SER A 298 -5.14 57.33 -11.59
CA SER A 298 -4.36 58.00 -12.62
C SER A 298 -2.89 57.57 -12.53
N ASP A 299 -2.35 57.10 -13.61
CA ASP A 299 -0.93 56.96 -13.84
C ASP A 299 -0.23 58.23 -13.35
N ARG A 300 0.41 58.16 -12.19
CA ARG A 300 1.44 59.11 -11.84
C ARG A 300 2.74 58.52 -12.34
N GLU A 301 3.25 59.18 -13.40
CA GLU A 301 4.57 59.03 -13.94
C GLU A 301 5.69 59.17 -12.89
#